data_c493aeac2766493464b3b4061f7c9f50
#
_entry.id   c493aeac2766493464b3b4061f7c9f50
#
_cell.length_a   1.000
_cell.length_b   1.000
_cell.length_c   1.000
_cell.angle_alpha   90.00
_cell.angle_beta   90.00
_cell.angle_gamma   90.00
#
_symmetry.space_group_name_H-M   'P 1'
#
loop_
_entity.id
_entity.type
_entity.pdbx_description
1 polymer ?
#
loop_
_entity_poly.entity_id
_entity_poly.type
_entity_poly.pdbx_seq_one_letter_code
_entity_poly.pdbx_strand_id
1 'polypeptide(L)'
;MYKRQLLNVQKIVTIHYQELPAGYYSREEMHNFWEIIYVDKQAVTIVKDEERDPLKQGEMVFIKPNQPHFVRCGRDGANIFIISFECRSESMGFFYDKIYSVPDNLKYLLQNIMSEAKETFVIPDFNPDLHKLELRSNPNLGGEQVIKNSLELLLVYILRKANNQSSQQEFFISKINSSTELQDEIVRFLSSKLYDTFELDDLCTSLHYGKTYLCTFFREKTGMSIYQTYLRLKVDEAKKLIRQKYTFTEVAGRLCFDSLSHFNFVFKRYTGMTPGEYKASIK
;
A
#
# COMPACT_ATOMS: atom_id res chain seq x y z
N MET A 1 -24.59 14.59 -15.46
CA MET A 1 -24.61 13.18 -15.90
C MET A 1 -23.19 12.64 -15.77
N TYR A 2 -22.90 11.74 -14.87
CA TYR A 2 -21.56 11.20 -14.73
C TYR A 2 -21.23 10.34 -15.96
N LYS A 3 -20.14 10.68 -16.68
CA LYS A 3 -19.64 9.79 -17.75
C LYS A 3 -19.30 8.44 -17.11
N ARG A 4 -19.81 7.34 -17.66
CA ARG A 4 -19.55 5.97 -17.16
C ARG A 4 -18.07 5.60 -17.23
N GLN A 5 -17.31 6.19 -18.14
CA GLN A 5 -15.87 6.02 -18.28
C GLN A 5 -15.20 7.40 -18.24
N LEU A 6 -14.37 7.64 -17.23
CA LEU A 6 -13.70 8.92 -17.00
C LEU A 6 -12.43 9.05 -17.85
N LEU A 7 -11.67 7.97 -17.95
CA LEU A 7 -10.41 7.86 -18.68
C LEU A 7 -10.39 6.60 -19.53
N ASN A 8 -9.83 6.69 -20.70
CA ASN A 8 -9.56 5.55 -21.58
C ASN A 8 -8.20 5.78 -22.27
N VAL A 9 -7.21 5.03 -21.86
CA VAL A 9 -5.89 4.98 -22.51
C VAL A 9 -6.01 4.09 -23.74
N GLN A 10 -5.80 4.64 -24.92
CA GLN A 10 -5.89 3.90 -26.17
C GLN A 10 -4.66 3.02 -26.42
N LYS A 11 -3.49 3.54 -26.10
CA LYS A 11 -2.22 2.88 -26.41
C LYS A 11 -1.13 3.32 -25.43
N ILE A 12 -0.26 2.40 -25.04
CA ILE A 12 1.03 2.70 -24.42
C ILE A 12 2.04 2.86 -25.53
N VAL A 13 2.77 3.97 -25.54
CA VAL A 13 3.75 4.30 -26.59
C VAL A 13 5.14 3.88 -26.18
N THR A 14 5.61 4.37 -25.03
CA THR A 14 6.91 4.00 -24.44
C THR A 14 6.85 3.88 -22.95
N ILE A 15 7.78 3.12 -22.38
CA ILE A 15 8.01 3.01 -20.94
C ILE A 15 9.52 2.99 -20.71
N HIS A 16 10.02 3.87 -19.85
CA HIS A 16 11.44 3.99 -19.55
C HIS A 16 11.67 4.07 -18.03
N TYR A 17 12.77 3.51 -17.59
CA TYR A 17 13.37 3.85 -16.31
C TYR A 17 14.80 4.28 -16.59
N GLN A 18 15.14 5.49 -16.21
CA GLN A 18 16.43 6.08 -16.56
C GLN A 18 17.16 6.53 -15.31
N GLU A 19 18.43 6.16 -15.21
CA GLU A 19 19.38 6.68 -14.25
C GLU A 19 20.17 7.82 -14.91
N LEU A 20 19.79 9.05 -14.58
CA LEU A 20 20.39 10.24 -15.17
C LEU A 20 21.68 10.60 -14.43
N PRO A 21 22.82 10.74 -15.11
CA PRO A 21 24.06 11.16 -14.47
C PRO A 21 23.99 12.62 -14.00
N ALA A 22 24.92 12.99 -13.14
CA ALA A 22 25.09 14.37 -12.69
C ALA A 22 25.24 15.33 -13.88
N GLY A 23 24.49 16.42 -13.85
CA GLY A 23 24.53 17.44 -14.89
C GLY A 23 23.89 17.03 -16.22
N TYR A 24 23.15 15.91 -16.25
CA TYR A 24 22.45 15.45 -17.47
C TYR A 24 21.50 16.50 -18.02
N TYR A 25 21.45 16.56 -19.33
CA TYR A 25 20.58 17.44 -20.10
C TYR A 25 20.06 16.67 -21.31
N SER A 26 18.73 16.48 -21.43
CA SER A 26 18.16 15.85 -22.62
C SER A 26 18.06 16.85 -23.77
N ARG A 27 17.92 16.34 -24.99
CA ARG A 27 17.50 17.17 -26.11
C ARG A 27 16.09 17.67 -25.88
N GLU A 28 15.71 18.74 -26.54
CA GLU A 28 14.34 19.18 -26.61
C GLU A 28 13.53 18.18 -27.47
N GLU A 29 12.41 17.74 -26.91
CA GLU A 29 11.51 16.77 -27.52
C GLU A 29 10.11 17.36 -27.66
N MET A 30 9.41 16.92 -28.71
CA MET A 30 8.00 17.27 -28.94
C MET A 30 7.31 16.08 -29.62
N HIS A 31 6.23 15.61 -29.09
CA HIS A 31 5.49 14.45 -29.58
C HIS A 31 3.98 14.63 -29.46
N ASN A 32 3.17 13.85 -30.17
CA ASN A 32 1.72 13.99 -30.23
C ASN A 32 0.96 13.09 -29.25
N PHE A 33 1.59 12.65 -28.19
CA PHE A 33 1.00 11.83 -27.13
C PHE A 33 1.28 12.41 -25.75
N TRP A 34 0.60 11.92 -24.73
CA TRP A 34 0.85 12.27 -23.33
C TRP A 34 2.09 11.58 -22.81
N GLU A 35 2.80 12.27 -21.93
CA GLU A 35 3.92 11.69 -21.20
C GLU A 35 3.81 12.02 -19.73
N ILE A 36 4.13 11.05 -18.86
CA ILE A 36 4.31 11.23 -17.43
C ILE A 36 5.78 11.07 -17.13
N ILE A 37 6.35 12.03 -16.40
CA ILE A 37 7.69 11.95 -15.85
C ILE A 37 7.54 11.91 -14.34
N TYR A 38 7.94 10.80 -13.70
CA TYR A 38 7.94 10.60 -12.25
C TYR A 38 9.36 10.52 -11.73
N VAL A 39 9.66 11.22 -10.64
CA VAL A 39 10.98 11.20 -10.00
C VAL A 39 11.02 10.13 -8.92
N ASP A 40 11.79 9.07 -9.15
CA ASP A 40 11.96 7.96 -8.22
C ASP A 40 13.06 8.24 -7.18
N LYS A 41 14.15 8.91 -7.59
CA LYS A 41 15.23 9.32 -6.67
C LYS A 41 15.76 10.70 -7.03
N GLN A 42 16.12 11.46 -6.01
CA GLN A 42 16.69 12.80 -6.11
C GLN A 42 15.70 13.83 -6.71
N ALA A 43 16.16 14.67 -7.63
CA ALA A 43 15.35 15.73 -8.22
C ALA A 43 15.80 16.03 -9.66
N VAL A 44 14.83 16.45 -10.48
CA VAL A 44 15.06 16.95 -11.82
C VAL A 44 14.33 18.28 -12.03
N THR A 45 14.70 19.01 -13.07
CA THR A 45 13.93 20.15 -13.56
C THR A 45 13.40 19.80 -14.94
N ILE A 46 12.11 19.86 -15.12
CA ILE A 46 11.47 19.77 -16.44
C ILE A 46 11.29 21.18 -16.96
N VAL A 47 11.68 21.40 -18.20
CA VAL A 47 11.44 22.68 -18.89
C VAL A 47 10.39 22.43 -19.97
N LYS A 48 9.29 23.19 -19.91
CA LYS A 48 8.16 23.14 -20.83
C LYS A 48 7.80 24.56 -21.25
N ASP A 49 7.69 24.82 -22.55
CA ASP A 49 7.29 26.14 -23.04
C ASP A 49 8.06 27.31 -22.36
N GLU A 50 9.38 27.15 -22.09
CA GLU A 50 10.27 28.06 -21.36
C GLU A 50 10.03 28.11 -19.82
N GLU A 51 8.96 27.51 -19.30
CA GLU A 51 8.72 27.38 -17.85
C GLU A 51 9.56 26.24 -17.24
N ARG A 52 9.95 26.43 -15.97
CA ARG A 52 10.81 25.47 -15.25
C ARG A 52 10.06 24.87 -14.08
N ASP A 53 9.80 23.59 -14.16
CA ASP A 53 9.17 22.80 -13.10
C ASP A 53 10.21 21.97 -12.35
N PRO A 54 10.65 22.38 -11.15
CA PRO A 54 11.48 21.54 -10.31
C PRO A 54 10.65 20.43 -9.70
N LEU A 55 11.01 19.18 -9.98
CA LEU A 55 10.39 17.98 -9.42
C LEU A 55 11.32 17.32 -8.41
N LYS A 56 10.75 16.93 -7.28
CA LYS A 56 11.40 16.17 -6.22
C LYS A 56 11.00 14.71 -6.25
N GLN A 57 11.73 13.89 -5.52
CA GLN A 57 11.39 12.49 -5.32
C GLN A 57 9.94 12.32 -4.88
N GLY A 58 9.23 11.40 -5.55
CA GLY A 58 7.81 11.11 -5.31
C GLY A 58 6.85 12.03 -6.07
N GLU A 59 7.35 12.98 -6.85
CA GLU A 59 6.54 13.88 -7.66
C GLU A 59 6.52 13.46 -9.13
N MET A 60 5.44 13.83 -9.81
CA MET A 60 5.26 13.63 -11.25
C MET A 60 4.67 14.85 -11.92
N VAL A 61 5.00 14.98 -13.21
CA VAL A 61 4.42 15.98 -14.11
C VAL A 61 3.87 15.31 -15.36
N PHE A 62 2.92 15.96 -15.99
CA PHE A 62 2.34 15.53 -17.26
C PHE A 62 2.74 16.49 -18.37
N ILE A 63 3.25 15.93 -19.46
CA ILE A 63 3.53 16.63 -20.70
C ILE A 63 2.37 16.35 -21.67
N LYS A 64 1.72 17.41 -22.14
CA LYS A 64 0.60 17.29 -23.09
C LYS A 64 1.11 17.06 -24.52
N PRO A 65 0.28 16.51 -25.40
CA PRO A 65 0.62 16.39 -26.82
C PRO A 65 1.08 17.71 -27.44
N ASN A 66 2.13 17.66 -28.24
CA ASN A 66 2.76 18.79 -28.94
C ASN A 66 3.32 19.89 -28.02
N GLN A 67 3.72 19.55 -26.80
CA GLN A 67 4.40 20.46 -25.88
C GLN A 67 5.91 20.25 -25.96
N PRO A 68 6.70 21.25 -26.38
CA PRO A 68 8.15 21.19 -26.33
C PRO A 68 8.63 21.05 -24.89
N HIS A 69 9.52 20.11 -24.62
CA HIS A 69 10.04 19.87 -23.27
C HIS A 69 11.41 19.22 -23.28
N PHE A 70 12.11 19.35 -22.15
CA PHE A 70 13.36 18.64 -21.89
C PHE A 70 13.62 18.49 -20.39
N VAL A 71 14.49 17.55 -20.04
CA VAL A 71 14.84 17.20 -18.66
C VAL A 71 16.25 17.71 -18.35
N ARG A 72 16.41 18.32 -17.17
CA ARG A 72 17.71 18.71 -16.61
C ARG A 72 17.90 18.05 -15.26
N CYS A 73 19.07 17.47 -15.04
CA CYS A 73 19.46 16.88 -13.78
C CYS A 73 20.50 17.77 -13.07
N GLY A 74 20.41 17.82 -11.75
CA GLY A 74 21.36 18.52 -10.89
C GLY A 74 22.68 17.76 -10.72
N ARG A 75 23.49 18.19 -9.71
CA ARG A 75 24.82 17.61 -9.44
C ARG A 75 24.80 16.19 -8.86
N ASP A 76 23.67 15.75 -8.32
CA ASP A 76 23.56 14.48 -7.62
C ASP A 76 23.04 13.33 -8.49
N GLY A 77 22.78 13.58 -9.77
CA GLY A 77 22.08 12.64 -10.64
C GLY A 77 20.61 12.53 -10.25
N ALA A 78 19.84 11.68 -10.92
CA ALA A 78 18.45 11.36 -10.57
C ALA A 78 17.98 10.08 -11.24
N ASN A 79 16.99 9.43 -10.66
CA ASN A 79 16.30 8.33 -11.31
C ASN A 79 14.87 8.76 -11.65
N ILE A 80 14.48 8.57 -12.90
CA ILE A 80 13.15 8.92 -13.38
C ILE A 80 12.47 7.73 -14.04
N PHE A 81 11.16 7.69 -13.91
CA PHE A 81 10.28 6.78 -14.62
C PHE A 81 9.43 7.58 -15.60
N ILE A 82 9.45 7.17 -16.85
CA ILE A 82 8.71 7.82 -17.93
C ILE A 82 7.73 6.82 -18.52
N ILE A 83 6.47 7.24 -18.72
CA ILE A 83 5.47 6.49 -19.46
C ILE A 83 4.77 7.42 -20.45
N SER A 84 4.81 7.06 -21.73
CA SER A 84 4.17 7.80 -22.81
C SER A 84 2.96 7.00 -23.33
N PHE A 85 1.83 7.68 -23.54
CA PHE A 85 0.58 7.02 -23.90
C PHE A 85 -0.37 7.93 -24.68
N GLU A 86 -1.24 7.31 -25.49
CA GLU A 86 -2.33 8.01 -26.16
C GLU A 86 -3.59 7.98 -25.30
N CYS A 87 -4.15 9.14 -25.00
CA CYS A 87 -5.42 9.29 -24.29
C CYS A 87 -6.16 10.53 -24.80
N ARG A 88 -7.37 10.31 -25.37
CA ARG A 88 -8.23 11.36 -25.90
C ARG A 88 -9.34 11.78 -24.95
N SER A 89 -9.32 11.28 -23.71
CA SER A 89 -10.34 11.64 -22.72
C SER A 89 -10.21 13.09 -22.30
N GLU A 90 -11.32 13.83 -22.28
CA GLU A 90 -11.37 15.24 -21.85
C GLU A 90 -10.81 15.45 -20.43
N SER A 91 -10.92 14.41 -19.56
CA SER A 91 -10.40 14.43 -18.21
C SER A 91 -8.86 14.59 -18.14
N MET A 92 -8.16 14.35 -19.23
CA MET A 92 -6.71 14.59 -19.31
C MET A 92 -6.36 16.07 -19.18
N GLY A 93 -7.26 16.97 -19.56
CA GLY A 93 -7.10 18.42 -19.37
C GLY A 93 -6.88 18.84 -17.91
N PHE A 94 -7.22 17.98 -16.95
CA PHE A 94 -6.98 18.21 -15.53
C PHE A 94 -5.49 18.11 -15.14
N PHE A 95 -4.70 17.32 -15.86
CA PHE A 95 -3.36 16.92 -15.45
C PHE A 95 -2.26 17.87 -15.89
N TYR A 96 -2.43 18.64 -16.97
CA TYR A 96 -1.36 19.51 -17.44
C TYR A 96 -1.15 20.74 -16.54
N ASP A 97 0.04 21.31 -16.61
CA ASP A 97 0.48 22.50 -15.86
C ASP A 97 0.41 22.37 -14.33
N LYS A 98 0.54 21.12 -13.84
CA LYS A 98 0.54 20.83 -12.40
C LYS A 98 1.56 19.75 -12.07
N ILE A 99 2.14 19.89 -10.88
CA ILE A 99 2.96 18.86 -10.25
C ILE A 99 2.09 18.07 -9.26
N TYR A 100 2.19 16.77 -9.29
CA TYR A 100 1.44 15.86 -8.42
C TYR A 100 2.39 15.06 -7.55
N SER A 101 2.19 15.08 -6.23
CA SER A 101 2.83 14.13 -5.33
C SER A 101 2.08 12.81 -5.36
N VAL A 102 2.77 11.73 -5.68
CA VAL A 102 2.21 10.37 -5.67
C VAL A 102 2.19 9.85 -4.24
N PRO A 103 1.01 9.55 -3.67
CA PRO A 103 0.93 8.95 -2.35
C PRO A 103 1.63 7.60 -2.29
N ASP A 104 2.20 7.25 -1.14
CA ASP A 104 2.91 5.97 -0.97
C ASP A 104 2.02 4.76 -1.27
N ASN A 105 0.75 4.83 -0.91
CA ASN A 105 -0.23 3.80 -1.21
C ASN A 105 -0.61 3.66 -2.71
N LEU A 106 -0.11 4.52 -3.59
CA LEU A 106 -0.29 4.41 -5.03
C LEU A 106 1.00 4.05 -5.79
N LYS A 107 2.15 4.08 -5.13
CA LYS A 107 3.45 3.76 -5.76
C LYS A 107 3.51 2.33 -6.32
N TYR A 108 2.74 1.40 -5.71
CA TYR A 108 2.65 0.03 -6.23
C TYR A 108 2.12 -0.03 -7.67
N LEU A 109 1.29 0.94 -8.11
CA LEU A 109 0.81 1.00 -9.49
C LEU A 109 1.94 1.32 -10.47
N LEU A 110 2.87 2.23 -10.11
CA LEU A 110 4.07 2.50 -10.89
C LEU A 110 4.99 1.27 -10.94
N GLN A 111 5.15 0.58 -9.80
CA GLN A 111 5.93 -0.67 -9.71
C GLN A 111 5.33 -1.76 -10.60
N ASN A 112 4.00 -1.95 -10.58
CA ASN A 112 3.30 -2.92 -11.42
C ASN A 112 3.50 -2.60 -12.90
N ILE A 113 3.34 -1.33 -13.30
CA ILE A 113 3.57 -0.91 -14.68
C ILE A 113 5.00 -1.27 -15.12
N MET A 114 6.00 -0.95 -14.29
CA MET A 114 7.40 -1.19 -14.65
C MET A 114 7.76 -2.68 -14.66
N SER A 115 7.29 -3.44 -13.67
CA SER A 115 7.51 -4.88 -13.60
C SER A 115 6.88 -5.60 -14.79
N GLU A 116 5.61 -5.30 -15.09
CA GLU A 116 4.89 -5.90 -16.20
C GLU A 116 5.47 -5.50 -17.55
N ALA A 117 5.93 -4.25 -17.66
CA ALA A 117 6.58 -3.77 -18.89
C ALA A 117 7.87 -4.53 -19.19
N LYS A 118 8.70 -4.83 -18.19
CA LYS A 118 9.93 -5.62 -18.36
C LYS A 118 9.68 -7.05 -18.82
N GLU A 119 8.57 -7.64 -18.40
CA GLU A 119 8.20 -9.01 -18.79
C GLU A 119 7.44 -9.06 -20.13
N THR A 120 6.84 -7.95 -20.55
CA THR A 120 6.06 -7.86 -21.79
C THR A 120 6.86 -7.32 -22.96
N PHE A 121 7.72 -6.31 -22.72
CA PHE A 121 8.47 -5.61 -23.76
C PHE A 121 9.98 -5.76 -23.61
N VAL A 122 10.68 -5.54 -24.71
CA VAL A 122 12.12 -5.32 -24.69
C VAL A 122 12.37 -3.86 -24.34
N ILE A 123 12.78 -3.61 -23.08
CA ILE A 123 13.10 -2.27 -22.60
C ILE A 123 14.62 -2.19 -22.43
N PRO A 124 15.33 -1.41 -23.24
CA PRO A 124 16.76 -1.22 -23.06
C PRO A 124 17.05 -0.41 -21.79
N ASP A 125 18.15 -0.72 -21.10
CA ASP A 125 18.54 -0.09 -19.83
C ASP A 125 18.72 1.44 -19.95
N PHE A 126 19.18 1.91 -21.10
CA PHE A 126 19.28 3.33 -21.39
C PHE A 126 19.14 3.56 -22.90
N ASN A 127 17.99 4.06 -23.30
CA ASN A 127 17.77 4.50 -24.70
C ASN A 127 16.85 5.72 -24.70
N PRO A 128 17.41 6.95 -24.74
CA PRO A 128 16.60 8.16 -24.82
C PRO A 128 15.83 8.29 -26.15
N ASP A 129 16.25 7.58 -27.21
CA ASP A 129 15.61 7.59 -28.51
C ASP A 129 14.59 6.43 -28.66
N LEU A 130 14.10 5.83 -27.58
CA LEU A 130 13.07 4.80 -27.67
C LEU A 130 11.72 5.42 -28.08
N HIS A 131 11.31 5.19 -29.33
CA HIS A 131 10.03 5.72 -29.82
C HIS A 131 8.94 4.65 -29.95
N LYS A 132 9.25 3.39 -29.69
CA LYS A 132 8.31 2.27 -29.83
C LYS A 132 8.71 1.12 -28.92
N LEU A 133 7.72 0.53 -28.27
CA LEU A 133 7.90 -0.72 -27.53
C LEU A 133 7.85 -1.92 -28.48
N GLU A 134 8.78 -2.86 -28.30
CA GLU A 134 8.81 -4.13 -29.02
C GLU A 134 8.46 -5.25 -28.02
N LEU A 135 7.54 -6.14 -28.43
CA LEU A 135 7.18 -7.30 -27.62
C LEU A 135 8.37 -8.25 -27.49
N ARG A 136 8.52 -8.83 -26.30
CA ARG A 136 9.44 -9.95 -26.09
C ARG A 136 9.00 -11.16 -26.92
N SER A 137 9.90 -12.09 -27.16
CA SER A 137 9.57 -13.36 -27.84
C SER A 137 8.56 -14.22 -27.05
N ASN A 138 8.49 -14.07 -25.74
CA ASN A 138 7.53 -14.74 -24.88
C ASN A 138 6.98 -13.73 -23.86
N PRO A 139 6.07 -12.81 -24.27
CA PRO A 139 5.54 -11.77 -23.40
C PRO A 139 4.54 -12.37 -22.41
N ASN A 140 4.38 -11.70 -21.27
CA ASN A 140 3.31 -12.04 -20.33
C ASN A 140 1.92 -11.98 -21.00
N LEU A 141 1.09 -13.00 -20.76
CA LEU A 141 -0.27 -13.02 -21.25
C LEU A 141 -1.08 -11.86 -20.63
N GLY A 142 -1.56 -10.96 -21.49
CA GLY A 142 -2.33 -9.78 -21.06
C GLY A 142 -1.48 -8.66 -20.45
N GLY A 143 -0.16 -8.68 -20.62
CA GLY A 143 0.75 -7.70 -20.03
C GLY A 143 0.42 -6.25 -20.43
N GLU A 144 0.14 -5.96 -21.68
CA GLU A 144 -0.31 -4.63 -22.12
C GLU A 144 -1.59 -4.17 -21.39
N GLN A 145 -2.52 -5.09 -21.16
CA GLN A 145 -3.75 -4.78 -20.45
C GLN A 145 -3.51 -4.48 -18.96
N VAL A 146 -2.61 -5.20 -18.31
CA VAL A 146 -2.22 -4.93 -16.92
C VAL A 146 -1.57 -3.56 -16.80
N ILE A 147 -0.66 -3.21 -17.70
CA ILE A 147 0.00 -1.90 -17.75
C ILE A 147 -1.04 -0.79 -17.93
N LYS A 148 -1.92 -0.93 -18.93
CA LYS A 148 -2.98 0.04 -19.23
C LYS A 148 -3.92 0.23 -18.02
N ASN A 149 -4.41 -0.86 -17.43
CA ASN A 149 -5.32 -0.80 -16.30
C ASN A 149 -4.67 -0.17 -15.06
N SER A 150 -3.39 -0.46 -14.81
CA SER A 150 -2.63 0.14 -13.70
C SER A 150 -2.44 1.65 -13.91
N LEU A 151 -2.16 2.08 -15.14
CA LEU A 151 -2.08 3.49 -15.49
C LEU A 151 -3.43 4.21 -15.33
N GLU A 152 -4.52 3.65 -15.85
CA GLU A 152 -5.86 4.22 -15.71
C GLU A 152 -6.28 4.35 -14.23
N LEU A 153 -5.99 3.35 -13.41
CA LEU A 153 -6.22 3.40 -11.97
C LEU A 153 -5.42 4.51 -11.29
N LEU A 154 -4.12 4.63 -11.60
CA LEU A 154 -3.26 5.69 -11.08
C LEU A 154 -3.84 7.07 -11.40
N LEU A 155 -4.21 7.31 -12.64
CA LEU A 155 -4.80 8.57 -13.10
C LEU A 155 -6.11 8.89 -12.37
N VAL A 156 -7.02 7.91 -12.24
CA VAL A 156 -8.29 8.08 -11.51
C VAL A 156 -8.06 8.42 -10.05
N TYR A 157 -7.11 7.75 -9.38
CA TYR A 157 -6.83 8.03 -7.96
C TYR A 157 -6.20 9.41 -7.74
N ILE A 158 -5.32 9.85 -8.64
CA ILE A 158 -4.76 11.21 -8.60
C ILE A 158 -5.89 12.24 -8.77
N LEU A 159 -6.80 12.05 -9.74
CA LEU A 159 -7.97 12.89 -9.93
C LEU A 159 -8.86 12.96 -8.67
N ARG A 160 -9.15 11.82 -8.05
CA ARG A 160 -9.95 11.76 -6.82
C ARG A 160 -9.28 12.53 -5.68
N LYS A 161 -7.98 12.31 -5.47
CA LYS A 161 -7.22 13.01 -4.42
C LYS A 161 -7.25 14.52 -4.62
N ALA A 162 -7.03 14.99 -5.83
CA ALA A 162 -6.99 16.41 -6.13
C ALA A 162 -8.37 17.10 -6.04
N ASN A 163 -9.47 16.34 -6.20
CA ASN A 163 -10.83 16.83 -6.01
C ASN A 163 -11.38 16.61 -4.59
N ASN A 164 -10.52 16.30 -3.60
CA ASN A 164 -10.93 15.98 -2.23
C ASN A 164 -11.98 14.85 -2.14
N GLN A 165 -12.10 14.02 -3.16
CA GLN A 165 -12.98 12.85 -3.21
C GLN A 165 -12.26 11.57 -2.75
N SER A 166 -11.07 11.69 -2.17
CA SER A 166 -10.45 10.58 -1.49
C SER A 166 -11.31 10.27 -0.26
N SER A 167 -12.11 9.22 -0.34
CA SER A 167 -12.74 8.67 0.83
C SER A 167 -11.64 8.41 1.85
N GLN A 168 -11.80 8.89 3.09
CA GLN A 168 -10.93 8.56 4.23
C GLN A 168 -11.02 7.07 4.61
N GLN A 169 -11.83 6.29 3.90
CA GLN A 169 -11.82 4.85 3.98
C GLN A 169 -10.55 4.36 3.28
N GLU A 170 -9.53 4.03 4.08
CA GLU A 170 -8.43 3.19 3.64
C GLU A 170 -9.03 1.98 2.93
N PHE A 171 -8.82 1.89 1.62
CA PHE A 171 -9.34 0.79 0.84
C PHE A 171 -8.80 -0.53 1.39
N PHE A 172 -9.68 -1.48 1.62
CA PHE A 172 -9.39 -2.82 2.13
C PHE A 172 -8.24 -3.55 1.43
N ILE A 173 -7.93 -3.20 0.18
CA ILE A 173 -6.85 -3.83 -0.61
C ILE A 173 -5.46 -3.46 -0.08
N SER A 174 -5.26 -2.27 0.51
CA SER A 174 -3.99 -1.94 1.18
C SER A 174 -3.78 -2.75 2.46
N LYS A 175 -4.86 -3.23 3.08
CA LYS A 175 -4.84 -4.12 4.25
C LYS A 175 -4.58 -5.59 3.91
N ILE A 176 -4.86 -6.02 2.69
CA ILE A 176 -4.59 -7.41 2.23
C ILE A 176 -3.10 -7.66 2.02
N ASN A 177 -2.31 -6.63 1.73
CA ASN A 177 -0.88 -6.77 1.44
C ASN A 177 0.03 -6.80 2.68
N SER A 178 -0.47 -6.56 3.89
CA SER A 178 0.31 -6.76 5.09
C SER A 178 -0.31 -7.87 5.95
N SER A 179 0.19 -9.06 5.79
CA SER A 179 -0.12 -10.18 6.70
C SER A 179 0.19 -9.84 8.16
N THR A 180 1.00 -8.83 8.40
CA THR A 180 1.33 -8.25 9.69
C THR A 180 0.18 -7.38 10.21
N GLU A 181 -0.46 -6.56 9.35
CA GLU A 181 -1.56 -5.67 9.77
C GLU A 181 -2.82 -6.44 10.17
N LEU A 182 -3.22 -7.48 9.42
CA LEU A 182 -4.37 -8.31 9.80
C LEU A 182 -4.12 -9.06 11.12
N GLN A 183 -2.90 -9.54 11.32
CA GLN A 183 -2.50 -10.15 12.61
C GLN A 183 -2.63 -9.13 13.74
N ASP A 184 -2.14 -7.90 13.55
CA ASP A 184 -2.20 -6.84 14.54
C ASP A 184 -3.64 -6.36 14.79
N GLU A 185 -4.49 -6.35 13.77
CA GLU A 185 -5.93 -6.05 13.91
C GLU A 185 -6.65 -7.11 14.73
N ILE A 186 -6.37 -8.39 14.50
CA ILE A 186 -6.91 -9.48 15.31
C ILE A 186 -6.47 -9.30 16.76
N VAL A 187 -5.18 -9.06 17.03
CA VAL A 187 -4.67 -8.87 18.39
C VAL A 187 -5.25 -7.62 19.05
N ARG A 188 -5.42 -6.52 18.33
CA ARG A 188 -6.09 -5.30 18.82
C ARG A 188 -7.54 -5.56 19.18
N PHE A 189 -8.28 -6.26 18.33
CA PHE A 189 -9.65 -6.64 18.62
C PHE A 189 -9.74 -7.52 19.88
N LEU A 190 -8.92 -8.56 19.99
CA LEU A 190 -8.86 -9.41 21.17
C LEU A 190 -8.52 -8.61 22.44
N SER A 191 -7.60 -7.65 22.34
CA SER A 191 -7.23 -6.78 23.46
C SER A 191 -8.36 -5.87 23.90
N SER A 192 -9.21 -5.39 22.99
CA SER A 192 -10.39 -4.58 23.34
C SER A 192 -11.49 -5.39 24.05
N LYS A 193 -11.46 -6.72 23.90
CA LYS A 193 -12.44 -7.64 24.48
C LYS A 193 -11.98 -8.33 25.78
N LEU A 194 -10.88 -7.90 26.39
CA LEU A 194 -10.34 -8.57 27.59
C LEU A 194 -11.28 -8.48 28.81
N TYR A 195 -12.05 -7.41 28.90
CA TYR A 195 -13.02 -7.14 29.99
C TYR A 195 -14.47 -7.41 29.56
N ASP A 196 -14.66 -8.09 28.45
CA ASP A 196 -15.96 -8.44 27.88
C ASP A 196 -15.94 -9.91 27.43
N THR A 197 -17.07 -10.43 27.02
CA THR A 197 -17.16 -11.75 26.36
C THR A 197 -16.66 -11.64 24.93
N PHE A 198 -15.95 -12.65 24.45
CA PHE A 198 -15.44 -12.74 23.09
C PHE A 198 -16.13 -13.87 22.33
N GLU A 199 -16.76 -13.52 21.24
CA GLU A 199 -17.24 -14.47 20.25
C GLU A 199 -16.47 -14.30 18.94
N LEU A 200 -16.14 -15.42 18.29
CA LEU A 200 -15.36 -15.40 17.05
C LEU A 200 -16.15 -14.75 15.90
N ASP A 201 -17.48 -14.82 15.96
CA ASP A 201 -18.36 -14.23 14.94
C ASP A 201 -18.34 -12.68 15.01
N ASP A 202 -18.14 -12.09 16.19
CA ASP A 202 -17.94 -10.65 16.34
C ASP A 202 -16.66 -10.19 15.65
N LEU A 203 -15.58 -10.96 15.80
CA LEU A 203 -14.32 -10.70 15.10
C LEU A 203 -14.50 -10.81 13.58
N CYS A 204 -15.19 -11.85 13.11
CA CYS A 204 -15.48 -12.04 11.69
C CYS A 204 -16.27 -10.86 11.10
N THR A 205 -17.27 -10.40 11.83
CA THR A 205 -18.10 -9.24 11.43
C THR A 205 -17.30 -7.95 11.43
N SER A 206 -16.48 -7.72 12.46
CA SER A 206 -15.66 -6.51 12.60
C SER A 206 -14.59 -6.39 11.53
N LEU A 207 -13.97 -7.51 11.15
CA LEU A 207 -12.89 -7.52 10.15
C LEU A 207 -13.39 -7.88 8.75
N HIS A 208 -14.66 -8.22 8.59
CA HIS A 208 -15.28 -8.63 7.32
C HIS A 208 -14.61 -9.83 6.64
N TYR A 209 -14.15 -10.79 7.43
CA TYR A 209 -13.55 -12.03 6.95
C TYR A 209 -14.32 -13.26 7.44
N GLY A 210 -14.31 -14.30 6.62
CA GLY A 210 -14.89 -15.60 7.00
C GLY A 210 -14.09 -16.29 8.12
N LYS A 211 -14.80 -16.98 9.02
CA LYS A 211 -14.27 -17.70 10.18
C LYS A 211 -13.11 -18.65 9.85
N THR A 212 -13.29 -19.47 8.81
CA THR A 212 -12.28 -20.43 8.36
C THR A 212 -11.00 -19.71 7.93
N TYR A 213 -11.14 -18.63 7.17
CA TYR A 213 -10.00 -17.85 6.71
C TYR A 213 -9.21 -17.25 7.89
N LEU A 214 -9.88 -16.54 8.80
CA LEU A 214 -9.21 -15.93 9.96
C LEU A 214 -8.51 -16.95 10.85
N CYS A 215 -9.17 -18.10 11.13
CA CYS A 215 -8.58 -19.14 11.95
C CYS A 215 -7.34 -19.77 11.31
N THR A 216 -7.40 -20.07 10.00
CA THR A 216 -6.27 -20.66 9.26
C THR A 216 -5.13 -19.66 9.14
N PHE A 217 -5.42 -18.45 8.66
CA PHE A 217 -4.45 -17.36 8.53
C PHE A 217 -3.70 -17.09 9.83
N PHE A 218 -4.44 -16.87 10.93
CA PHE A 218 -3.84 -16.50 12.21
C PHE A 218 -2.96 -17.63 12.77
N ARG A 219 -3.42 -18.89 12.62
CA ARG A 219 -2.65 -20.05 13.06
C ARG A 219 -1.37 -20.26 12.25
N GLU A 220 -1.42 -20.07 10.94
CA GLU A 220 -0.23 -20.17 10.07
C GLU A 220 0.80 -19.08 10.40
N LYS A 221 0.36 -17.87 10.73
CA LYS A 221 1.25 -16.74 11.04
C LYS A 221 1.82 -16.76 12.45
N THR A 222 1.04 -17.20 13.44
CA THR A 222 1.41 -17.09 14.87
C THR A 222 1.76 -18.44 15.50
N GLY A 223 1.43 -19.55 14.86
CA GLY A 223 1.50 -20.89 15.46
C GLY A 223 0.42 -21.17 16.50
N MET A 224 -0.46 -20.21 16.79
CA MET A 224 -1.49 -20.29 17.85
C MET A 224 -2.89 -20.06 17.27
N SER A 225 -3.92 -20.65 17.87
CA SER A 225 -5.29 -20.27 17.52
C SER A 225 -5.65 -18.88 18.08
N ILE A 226 -6.63 -18.22 17.45
CA ILE A 226 -7.17 -16.92 17.92
C ILE A 226 -7.61 -17.02 19.38
N TYR A 227 -8.32 -18.09 19.76
CA TYR A 227 -8.79 -18.29 21.13
C TYR A 227 -7.62 -18.52 22.12
N GLN A 228 -6.58 -19.26 21.72
CA GLN A 228 -5.38 -19.43 22.56
C GLN A 228 -4.67 -18.09 22.81
N THR A 229 -4.58 -17.25 21.78
CA THR A 229 -4.01 -15.90 21.91
C THR A 229 -4.86 -15.03 22.84
N TYR A 230 -6.19 -15.08 22.71
CA TYR A 230 -7.10 -14.38 23.63
C TYR A 230 -6.90 -14.78 25.09
N LEU A 231 -6.83 -16.09 25.37
CA LEU A 231 -6.55 -16.57 26.73
C LEU A 231 -5.19 -16.12 27.24
N ARG A 232 -4.16 -16.09 26.39
CA ARG A 232 -2.84 -15.58 26.75
C ARG A 232 -2.88 -14.09 27.12
N LEU A 233 -3.57 -13.27 26.34
CA LEU A 233 -3.76 -11.85 26.62
C LEU A 233 -4.50 -11.64 27.95
N LYS A 234 -5.56 -12.43 28.23
CA LYS A 234 -6.25 -12.42 29.54
C LYS A 234 -5.32 -12.76 30.72
N VAL A 235 -4.42 -13.73 30.54
CA VAL A 235 -3.44 -14.08 31.56
C VAL A 235 -2.43 -12.96 31.81
N ASP A 236 -1.97 -12.30 30.76
CA ASP A 236 -1.04 -11.17 30.89
C ASP A 236 -1.71 -9.96 31.56
N GLU A 237 -2.99 -9.72 31.30
CA GLU A 237 -3.78 -8.71 32.00
C GLU A 237 -4.06 -9.10 33.47
N ALA A 238 -4.35 -10.38 33.72
CA ALA A 238 -4.50 -10.92 35.08
C ALA A 238 -3.26 -10.68 35.95
N LYS A 239 -2.04 -10.85 35.37
CA LYS A 239 -0.79 -10.54 36.08
C LYS A 239 -0.73 -9.07 36.52
N LYS A 240 -1.22 -8.13 35.69
CA LYS A 240 -1.26 -6.70 36.02
C LYS A 240 -2.25 -6.44 37.17
N LEU A 241 -3.47 -7.01 37.06
CA LEU A 241 -4.49 -6.87 38.10
C LEU A 241 -4.04 -7.46 39.47
N ILE A 242 -3.34 -8.62 39.46
CA ILE A 242 -2.77 -9.22 40.69
C ILE A 242 -1.72 -8.29 41.32
N ARG A 243 -0.85 -7.64 40.50
CA ARG A 243 0.11 -6.63 40.98
C ARG A 243 -0.59 -5.41 41.60
N GLN A 244 -1.76 -5.04 41.06
CA GLN A 244 -2.63 -3.98 41.61
C GLN A 244 -3.43 -4.40 42.85
N LYS A 245 -3.13 -5.60 43.40
CA LYS A 245 -3.73 -6.15 44.63
C LYS A 245 -5.19 -6.57 44.53
N TYR A 246 -5.76 -6.74 43.35
CA TYR A 246 -7.08 -7.35 43.20
C TYR A 246 -7.08 -8.80 43.72
N THR A 247 -8.21 -9.24 44.25
CA THR A 247 -8.41 -10.65 44.63
C THR A 247 -8.57 -11.52 43.37
N PHE A 248 -8.28 -12.81 43.49
CA PHE A 248 -8.41 -13.72 42.35
C PHE A 248 -9.84 -13.84 41.82
N THR A 249 -10.83 -13.72 42.74
CA THR A 249 -12.26 -13.69 42.36
C THR A 249 -12.59 -12.43 41.56
N GLU A 250 -12.10 -11.26 41.99
CA GLU A 250 -12.27 -10.01 41.23
C GLU A 250 -11.57 -10.07 39.85
N VAL A 251 -10.36 -10.62 39.80
CA VAL A 251 -9.63 -10.79 38.55
C VAL A 251 -10.40 -11.70 37.59
N ALA A 252 -10.88 -12.85 38.07
CA ALA A 252 -11.66 -13.78 37.27
C ALA A 252 -12.95 -13.14 36.73
N GLY A 253 -13.69 -12.42 37.59
CA GLY A 253 -14.92 -11.72 37.22
C GLY A 253 -14.67 -10.59 36.22
N ARG A 254 -13.67 -9.72 36.47
CA ARG A 254 -13.33 -8.61 35.57
C ARG A 254 -12.94 -9.07 34.20
N LEU A 255 -12.18 -10.17 34.08
CA LEU A 255 -11.74 -10.74 32.84
C LEU A 255 -12.74 -11.75 32.25
N CYS A 256 -13.97 -11.78 32.71
CA CYS A 256 -15.05 -12.63 32.21
C CYS A 256 -14.63 -14.11 32.06
N PHE A 257 -14.01 -14.69 33.08
CA PHE A 257 -13.83 -16.13 33.16
C PHE A 257 -15.10 -16.78 33.77
N ASP A 258 -15.53 -17.91 33.19
CA ASP A 258 -16.74 -18.61 33.59
C ASP A 258 -16.74 -19.00 35.07
N SER A 259 -15.56 -19.23 35.65
CA SER A 259 -15.38 -19.55 37.07
C SER A 259 -13.95 -19.26 37.53
N LEU A 260 -13.79 -19.13 38.86
CA LEU A 260 -12.47 -19.03 39.49
C LEU A 260 -11.61 -20.28 39.22
N SER A 261 -12.22 -21.45 39.10
CA SER A 261 -11.54 -22.70 38.76
C SER A 261 -11.00 -22.67 37.31
N HIS A 262 -11.80 -22.17 36.38
CA HIS A 262 -11.36 -21.99 34.98
C HIS A 262 -10.21 -20.97 34.88
N PHE A 263 -10.31 -19.84 35.58
CA PHE A 263 -9.21 -18.86 35.65
C PHE A 263 -7.92 -19.50 36.19
N ASN A 264 -7.98 -20.21 37.32
CA ASN A 264 -6.80 -20.86 37.91
C ASN A 264 -6.16 -21.87 36.96
N PHE A 265 -6.97 -22.67 36.28
CA PHE A 265 -6.49 -23.65 35.28
C PHE A 265 -5.79 -22.96 34.11
N VAL A 266 -6.42 -21.95 33.51
CA VAL A 266 -5.88 -21.20 32.41
C VAL A 266 -4.59 -20.47 32.81
N PHE A 267 -4.59 -19.78 33.94
CA PHE A 267 -3.42 -19.07 34.43
C PHE A 267 -2.24 -20.01 34.67
N LYS A 268 -2.45 -21.17 35.32
CA LYS A 268 -1.39 -22.17 35.50
C LYS A 268 -0.88 -22.74 34.19
N ARG A 269 -1.77 -22.98 33.21
CA ARG A 269 -1.42 -23.49 31.88
C ARG A 269 -0.46 -22.57 31.13
N TYR A 270 -0.67 -21.24 31.21
CA TYR A 270 0.13 -20.26 30.48
C TYR A 270 1.35 -19.73 31.25
N THR A 271 1.35 -19.81 32.59
CA THR A 271 2.44 -19.28 33.42
C THR A 271 3.30 -20.35 34.05
N GLY A 272 2.84 -21.59 34.08
CA GLY A 272 3.48 -22.69 34.80
C GLY A 272 3.18 -22.73 36.30
N MET A 273 2.56 -21.69 36.86
CA MET A 273 2.28 -21.56 38.31
C MET A 273 0.83 -21.09 38.55
N THR A 274 0.30 -21.38 39.73
CA THR A 274 -1.02 -20.88 40.14
C THR A 274 -0.99 -19.37 40.37
N PRO A 275 -2.14 -18.67 40.34
CA PRO A 275 -2.22 -17.25 40.73
C PRO A 275 -1.68 -16.95 42.12
N GLY A 276 -1.84 -17.88 43.06
CA GLY A 276 -1.30 -17.79 44.43
C GLY A 276 0.22 -17.85 44.48
N GLU A 277 0.83 -18.82 43.80
CA GLU A 277 2.28 -18.94 43.65
C GLU A 277 2.88 -17.72 42.91
N TYR A 278 2.21 -17.23 41.87
CA TYR A 278 2.63 -16.02 41.17
C TYR A 278 2.57 -14.79 42.11
N LYS A 279 1.49 -14.63 42.90
CA LYS A 279 1.37 -13.51 43.85
C LYS A 279 2.46 -13.57 44.93
N ALA A 280 2.87 -14.77 45.35
CA ALA A 280 3.95 -14.94 46.32
C ALA A 280 5.33 -14.62 45.72
N SER A 281 5.55 -14.88 44.42
CA SER A 281 6.82 -14.66 43.75
C SER A 281 7.11 -13.18 43.43
N ILE A 282 6.11 -12.32 43.48
CA ILE A 282 6.23 -10.88 43.16
C ILE A 282 6.22 -9.97 44.39
N LYS A 283 6.28 -10.55 45.61
CA LYS A 283 6.33 -9.80 46.89
C LYS A 283 7.75 -9.29 47.19
#